data_23376f162ae6e7f90f24295f397283f7
#
_entry.id   23376f162ae6e7f90f24295f397283f7
#
_cell.length_a   1.000
_cell.length_b   1.000
_cell.length_c   1.000
_cell.angle_alpha   90.00
_cell.angle_beta   90.00
_cell.angle_gamma   90.00
#
_symmetry.space_group_name_H-M   'P 1'
#
loop_
_entity.id
_entity.type
_entity.pdbx_description
1 polymer ?
#
loop_
_entity_poly.entity_id
_entity_poly.type
_entity_poly.pdbx_seq_one_letter_code
_entity_poly.pdbx_strand_id
1 'polypeptide(L)'
;MLKGIRTFPRLACLATMSFRDYLLAALNALPDVREFHIHILVTAPAKDSSLYPYASPRPRLYAQDILILLSEQANPDAPRILVSAVEACIYHAPATDCAILYVSKVDSTGQGLTPPPTATLVRAFIHWYANPATRPVAVCNLWVQLFARAQGQYLFPNSSDYPRKRPLSDARLCAWWRRVLGQVGREVREEMGSEGRVDMYYVLPGHNELEAQQVVGGTSFPSNSSSAPMLHWVYGHPYSQTNIPLPCPRPEGLHNLGHYIPSFEDDPKNRFMDEIAFTDTPVSPRKRARTDRPRSDESAPESREVEKGKDKKKEERPGGELGKVGPDEFWERMSFRQECVAGAVTGFFSMGISVPEHRMPSPRPPPLAPRPGQVPRALKRRVLSSLLTGVEFSTPERAYKATDVIESAVRGLCEGLAHKLPAPKSKNQSAETTQDSPVLLLPQTPPRRTVGLPAVDDISPNPFDEPEATLETYKTYIYGSIAVSNPPLPQKVAGSDAVKEGASGASPKDKVKVHVLTARKKKKRLDV
;
A
#
# COMPACT_ATOMS: atom_id res chain seq x y z
N MET A 1 8.41 35.19 -11.24
CA MET A 1 7.05 34.86 -11.72
C MET A 1 7.00 33.36 -11.97
N LEU A 2 6.55 32.61 -11.00
CA LEU A 2 6.23 31.18 -11.12
C LEU A 2 4.74 31.03 -10.90
N LYS A 3 3.95 31.32 -11.94
CA LYS A 3 2.54 30.92 -12.03
C LYS A 3 2.49 29.48 -12.55
N GLY A 4 1.84 28.60 -11.82
CA GLY A 4 1.32 27.38 -12.39
C GLY A 4 1.68 26.07 -11.68
N ILE A 5 1.48 25.96 -10.36
CA ILE A 5 1.07 24.67 -9.83
C ILE A 5 -0.41 24.56 -10.20
N ARG A 6 -0.71 23.88 -11.31
CA ARG A 6 -2.09 23.56 -11.66
C ARG A 6 -2.60 22.57 -10.61
N THR A 7 -3.46 23.06 -9.74
CA THR A 7 -4.31 22.26 -8.86
C THR A 7 -5.10 21.25 -9.68
N PHE A 8 -5.36 20.08 -9.09
CA PHE A 8 -6.22 19.05 -9.65
C PHE A 8 -7.53 19.62 -10.20
N PRO A 9 -8.20 18.94 -11.15
CA PRO A 9 -9.45 19.44 -11.74
C PRO A 9 -10.49 19.75 -10.65
N ARG A 10 -11.21 20.89 -10.83
CA ARG A 10 -12.21 21.38 -9.86
C ARG A 10 -13.30 20.35 -9.59
N LEU A 11 -13.81 20.31 -8.35
CA LEU A 11 -14.78 19.38 -7.75
C LEU A 11 -15.96 18.95 -8.65
N ALA A 12 -16.46 19.80 -9.50
CA ALA A 12 -17.63 19.49 -10.37
C ALA A 12 -17.34 18.42 -11.45
N CYS A 13 -16.07 18.20 -11.82
CA CYS A 13 -15.66 17.22 -12.83
C CYS A 13 -15.22 15.88 -12.22
N LEU A 14 -15.00 15.82 -10.91
CA LEU A 14 -14.44 14.64 -10.23
C LEU A 14 -15.45 13.51 -10.01
N ALA A 15 -16.73 13.84 -9.83
CA ALA A 15 -17.77 12.86 -9.51
C ALA A 15 -18.08 11.86 -10.65
N THR A 16 -17.66 12.15 -11.89
CA THR A 16 -17.89 11.30 -13.07
C THR A 16 -16.62 10.67 -13.62
N MET A 17 -15.45 11.04 -13.10
CA MET A 17 -14.15 10.56 -13.59
C MET A 17 -13.85 9.17 -13.04
N SER A 18 -13.36 8.25 -13.89
CA SER A 18 -12.90 6.95 -13.42
C SER A 18 -11.57 7.08 -12.64
N PHE A 19 -11.28 6.12 -11.78
CA PHE A 19 -10.00 6.06 -11.06
C PHE A 19 -8.79 6.13 -12.00
N ARG A 20 -8.85 5.38 -13.10
CA ARG A 20 -7.84 5.38 -14.15
C ARG A 20 -7.62 6.78 -14.74
N ASP A 21 -8.70 7.42 -15.15
CA ASP A 21 -8.63 8.73 -15.82
C ASP A 21 -8.14 9.81 -14.86
N TYR A 22 -8.46 9.69 -13.58
CA TYR A 22 -7.94 10.56 -12.53
C TYR A 22 -6.41 10.47 -12.39
N LEU A 23 -5.84 9.25 -12.38
CA LEU A 23 -4.40 9.06 -12.32
C LEU A 23 -3.69 9.57 -13.59
N LEU A 24 -4.27 9.32 -14.76
CA LEU A 24 -3.76 9.84 -16.03
C LEU A 24 -3.79 11.36 -16.07
N ALA A 25 -4.87 11.99 -15.61
CA ALA A 25 -4.96 13.45 -15.53
C ALA A 25 -3.88 14.07 -14.62
N ALA A 26 -3.55 13.41 -13.52
CA ALA A 26 -2.45 13.84 -12.64
C ALA A 26 -1.08 13.74 -13.33
N LEU A 27 -0.85 12.68 -14.10
CA LEU A 27 0.39 12.48 -14.86
C LEU A 27 0.56 13.48 -15.98
N ASN A 28 -0.53 14.02 -16.53
CA ASN A 28 -0.52 15.04 -17.59
C ASN A 28 0.17 16.35 -17.17
N ALA A 29 0.34 16.57 -15.86
CA ALA A 29 1.05 17.75 -15.35
C ALA A 29 2.58 17.61 -15.36
N LEU A 30 3.11 16.45 -15.70
CA LEU A 30 4.57 16.22 -15.75
C LEU A 30 5.20 16.95 -16.94
N PRO A 31 6.45 17.43 -16.84
CA PRO A 31 7.16 18.12 -17.92
C PRO A 31 7.62 17.13 -19.00
N ASP A 32 8.12 17.70 -20.08
CA ASP A 32 8.65 17.02 -21.25
C ASP A 32 7.59 16.34 -22.14
N VAL A 33 8.05 15.76 -23.25
CA VAL A 33 7.22 15.01 -24.20
C VAL A 33 7.41 13.53 -23.92
N ARG A 34 6.35 12.85 -23.55
CA ARG A 34 6.33 11.42 -23.23
C ARG A 34 4.90 10.87 -23.22
N GLU A 35 4.74 9.58 -23.37
CA GLU A 35 3.45 8.93 -23.23
C GLU A 35 3.47 7.98 -22.03
N PHE A 36 2.41 8.03 -21.23
CA PHE A 36 2.20 7.12 -20.12
C PHE A 36 1.13 6.11 -20.45
N HIS A 37 1.36 4.86 -20.07
CA HIS A 37 0.40 3.76 -20.15
C HIS A 37 0.21 3.19 -18.75
N ILE A 38 -1.05 3.09 -18.30
CA ILE A 38 -1.35 2.62 -16.96
C ILE A 38 -2.22 1.36 -17.00
N HIS A 39 -1.93 0.42 -16.11
CA HIS A 39 -2.76 -0.73 -15.83
C HIS A 39 -3.15 -0.71 -14.35
N ILE A 40 -4.45 -0.76 -14.07
CA ILE A 40 -5.00 -0.71 -12.71
C ILE A 40 -5.82 -1.97 -12.47
N LEU A 41 -5.42 -2.76 -11.49
CA LEU A 41 -6.13 -3.94 -11.04
C LEU A 41 -6.64 -3.70 -9.63
N VAL A 42 -7.96 -3.58 -9.46
CA VAL A 42 -8.64 -3.51 -8.17
C VAL A 42 -9.48 -4.76 -8.03
N THR A 43 -9.26 -5.56 -6.99
CA THR A 43 -10.01 -6.81 -6.81
C THR A 43 -11.41 -6.57 -6.25
N ALA A 44 -12.32 -7.51 -6.49
CA ALA A 44 -13.58 -7.54 -5.78
C ALA A 44 -13.35 -7.62 -4.26
N PRO A 45 -14.26 -7.02 -3.44
CA PRO A 45 -14.16 -7.11 -2.00
C PRO A 45 -14.36 -8.55 -1.53
N ALA A 46 -13.59 -8.98 -0.56
CA ALA A 46 -13.77 -10.27 0.09
C ALA A 46 -13.58 -10.14 1.59
N LYS A 47 -14.21 -11.05 2.34
CA LYS A 47 -14.09 -11.12 3.80
C LYS A 47 -12.63 -11.30 4.20
N ASP A 48 -12.21 -10.56 5.21
CA ASP A 48 -10.88 -10.65 5.81
C ASP A 48 -11.00 -10.86 7.31
N SER A 49 -10.25 -11.82 7.84
CA SER A 49 -10.16 -12.10 9.27
C SER A 49 -8.73 -12.01 9.79
N SER A 50 -7.79 -11.62 8.92
CA SER A 50 -6.35 -11.64 9.22
C SER A 50 -5.83 -10.34 9.80
N LEU A 51 -6.52 -9.21 9.55
CA LEU A 51 -6.02 -7.89 9.92
C LEU A 51 -5.95 -7.67 11.44
N TYR A 52 -6.90 -8.20 12.21
CA TYR A 52 -6.91 -8.12 13.68
C TYR A 52 -7.01 -9.51 14.31
N PRO A 53 -5.93 -10.33 14.17
CA PRO A 53 -5.98 -11.75 14.57
C PRO A 53 -6.11 -11.97 16.08
N TYR A 54 -5.75 -10.95 16.88
CA TYR A 54 -5.75 -11.00 18.35
C TYR A 54 -6.89 -10.20 18.98
N ALA A 55 -7.75 -9.56 18.19
CA ALA A 55 -8.92 -8.87 18.71
C ALA A 55 -10.01 -9.88 19.16
N SER A 56 -10.68 -9.57 20.27
CA SER A 56 -11.81 -10.35 20.79
C SER A 56 -12.92 -9.41 21.25
N PRO A 57 -14.09 -9.39 20.57
CA PRO A 57 -14.41 -10.13 19.34
C PRO A 57 -13.64 -9.59 18.13
N ARG A 58 -13.44 -10.45 17.13
CA ARG A 58 -12.82 -10.01 15.88
C ARG A 58 -13.77 -9.14 15.06
N PRO A 59 -13.30 -8.00 14.53
CA PRO A 59 -14.12 -7.17 13.66
C PRO A 59 -14.41 -7.87 12.32
N ARG A 60 -15.58 -7.60 11.75
CA ARG A 60 -15.89 -8.02 10.38
C ARG A 60 -15.26 -7.02 9.42
N LEU A 61 -14.36 -7.50 8.58
CA LEU A 61 -13.62 -6.69 7.63
C LEU A 61 -13.78 -7.21 6.20
N TYR A 62 -13.65 -6.29 5.26
CA TYR A 62 -13.68 -6.58 3.84
C TYR A 62 -12.47 -5.94 3.17
N ALA A 63 -11.67 -6.75 2.46
CA ALA A 63 -10.43 -6.32 1.85
C ALA A 63 -10.52 -6.32 0.33
N GLN A 64 -9.91 -5.32 -0.30
CA GLN A 64 -9.72 -5.22 -1.75
C GLN A 64 -8.25 -4.94 -2.03
N ASP A 65 -7.62 -5.76 -2.84
CA ASP A 65 -6.24 -5.56 -3.26
C ASP A 65 -6.19 -4.60 -4.45
N ILE A 66 -5.13 -3.80 -4.51
CA ILE A 66 -4.88 -2.81 -5.56
C ILE A 66 -3.47 -3.04 -6.10
N LEU A 67 -3.34 -3.11 -7.43
CA LEU A 67 -2.05 -3.11 -8.12
C LEU A 67 -2.12 -2.11 -9.27
N ILE A 68 -1.19 -1.16 -9.27
CA ILE A 68 -1.05 -0.15 -10.31
C ILE A 68 0.32 -0.35 -10.95
N LEU A 69 0.33 -0.50 -12.28
CA LEU A 69 1.54 -0.60 -13.09
C LEU A 69 1.55 0.57 -14.07
N LEU A 70 2.63 1.32 -14.09
CA LEU A 70 2.82 2.46 -14.97
C LEU A 70 4.02 2.23 -15.86
N SER A 71 3.80 2.21 -17.18
CA SER A 71 4.86 2.24 -18.19
C SER A 71 4.94 3.61 -18.84
N GLU A 72 6.13 3.92 -19.34
CA GLU A 72 6.47 5.16 -20.04
C GLU A 72 7.05 4.84 -21.41
N GLN A 73 6.69 5.66 -22.38
CA GLN A 73 7.21 5.64 -23.74
C GLN A 73 7.76 7.04 -24.05
N ALA A 74 9.05 7.13 -24.34
CA ALA A 74 9.73 8.41 -24.52
C ALA A 74 9.32 9.13 -25.83
N ASN A 75 8.97 8.37 -26.87
CA ASN A 75 8.43 8.83 -28.14
C ASN A 75 7.65 7.71 -28.80
N PRO A 76 6.81 7.96 -29.82
CA PRO A 76 5.96 6.94 -30.45
C PRO A 76 6.69 5.71 -30.99
N ASP A 77 7.96 5.84 -31.38
CA ASP A 77 8.77 4.76 -31.93
C ASP A 77 9.59 4.02 -30.86
N ALA A 78 9.68 4.56 -29.63
CA ALA A 78 10.40 3.93 -28.55
C ALA A 78 9.58 2.80 -27.93
N PRO A 79 10.22 1.72 -27.46
CA PRO A 79 9.53 0.68 -26.73
C PRO A 79 9.05 1.22 -25.36
N ARG A 80 7.95 0.65 -24.86
CA ARG A 80 7.43 0.94 -23.52
C ARG A 80 8.29 0.31 -22.45
N ILE A 81 8.39 0.98 -21.33
CA ILE A 81 9.11 0.48 -20.16
C ILE A 81 8.31 0.72 -18.89
N LEU A 82 8.14 -0.31 -18.06
CA LEU A 82 7.57 -0.15 -16.72
C LEU A 82 8.50 0.73 -15.88
N VAL A 83 7.96 1.83 -15.36
CA VAL A 83 8.73 2.84 -14.61
C VAL A 83 8.32 2.94 -13.15
N SER A 84 7.06 2.63 -12.82
CA SER A 84 6.55 2.68 -11.44
C SER A 84 5.48 1.62 -11.20
N ALA A 85 5.43 1.10 -9.98
CA ALA A 85 4.37 0.23 -9.51
C ALA A 85 3.97 0.57 -8.07
N VAL A 86 2.68 0.36 -7.77
CA VAL A 86 2.10 0.51 -6.43
C VAL A 86 1.30 -0.74 -6.10
N GLU A 87 1.58 -1.35 -4.96
CA GLU A 87 0.77 -2.40 -4.34
C GLU A 87 0.17 -1.87 -3.04
N ALA A 88 -1.14 -2.02 -2.89
CA ALA A 88 -1.89 -1.56 -1.74
C ALA A 88 -3.10 -2.45 -1.46
N CYS A 89 -3.71 -2.29 -0.29
CA CYS A 89 -4.96 -2.93 0.07
C CYS A 89 -5.84 -1.92 0.82
N ILE A 90 -7.14 -1.91 0.51
CA ILE A 90 -8.12 -1.18 1.30
C ILE A 90 -8.96 -2.17 2.12
N TYR A 91 -9.00 -1.95 3.43
CA TYR A 91 -9.80 -2.70 4.39
C TYR A 91 -10.98 -1.86 4.83
N HIS A 92 -12.17 -2.40 4.74
CA HIS A 92 -13.41 -1.75 5.15
C HIS A 92 -13.95 -2.41 6.41
N ALA A 93 -14.19 -1.62 7.46
CA ALA A 93 -14.78 -2.00 8.74
C ALA A 93 -16.15 -1.33 8.91
N PRO A 94 -17.25 -1.91 8.41
CA PRO A 94 -18.58 -1.26 8.42
C PRO A 94 -19.10 -0.95 9.83
N ALA A 95 -18.76 -1.81 10.82
CA ALA A 95 -19.24 -1.66 12.19
C ALA A 95 -18.77 -0.35 12.87
N THR A 96 -17.64 0.20 12.43
CA THR A 96 -17.05 1.43 12.99
C THR A 96 -17.07 2.58 11.98
N ASP A 97 -17.68 2.36 10.82
CA ASP A 97 -17.67 3.31 9.72
C ASP A 97 -16.27 3.77 9.34
N CYS A 98 -15.33 2.81 9.35
CA CYS A 98 -13.90 3.05 9.11
C CYS A 98 -13.41 2.24 7.90
N ALA A 99 -12.37 2.77 7.27
CA ALA A 99 -11.53 2.01 6.34
C ALA A 99 -10.05 2.27 6.60
N ILE A 100 -9.19 1.33 6.17
CA ILE A 100 -7.73 1.51 6.17
C ILE A 100 -7.24 1.31 4.74
N LEU A 101 -6.61 2.32 4.17
CA LEU A 101 -5.79 2.19 2.97
C LEU A 101 -4.36 1.88 3.42
N TYR A 102 -3.93 0.65 3.23
CA TYR A 102 -2.57 0.23 3.49
C TYR A 102 -1.76 0.24 2.20
N VAL A 103 -0.72 1.08 2.14
CA VAL A 103 0.23 1.11 1.01
C VAL A 103 1.38 0.18 1.34
N SER A 104 1.38 -1.01 0.73
CA SER A 104 2.36 -2.05 1.06
C SER A 104 3.68 -1.84 0.33
N LYS A 105 3.65 -1.57 -0.97
CA LYS A 105 4.86 -1.39 -1.77
C LYS A 105 4.71 -0.29 -2.81
N VAL A 106 5.74 0.52 -2.93
CA VAL A 106 5.95 1.46 -4.04
C VAL A 106 7.35 1.24 -4.57
N ASP A 107 7.48 0.98 -5.86
CA ASP A 107 8.78 0.75 -6.48
C ASP A 107 8.89 1.48 -7.82
N SER A 108 10.13 1.69 -8.25
CA SER A 108 10.46 2.23 -9.58
C SER A 108 11.63 1.46 -10.18
N THR A 109 11.65 1.32 -11.49
CA THR A 109 12.77 0.67 -12.19
C THR A 109 14.01 1.57 -12.28
N GLY A 110 13.83 2.88 -12.12
CA GLY A 110 14.89 3.88 -12.35
C GLY A 110 15.18 4.13 -13.83
N GLN A 111 14.37 3.58 -14.74
CA GLN A 111 14.58 3.62 -16.19
C GLN A 111 13.70 4.64 -16.91
N GLY A 112 12.81 5.34 -16.18
CA GLY A 112 11.98 6.41 -16.73
C GLY A 112 12.73 7.71 -16.95
N LEU A 113 12.10 8.64 -17.68
CA LEU A 113 12.59 9.99 -17.88
C LEU A 113 12.57 10.81 -16.58
N THR A 114 13.39 11.84 -16.50
CA THR A 114 13.46 12.76 -15.35
C THR A 114 12.55 13.96 -15.60
N PRO A 115 11.70 14.38 -14.63
CA PRO A 115 11.50 13.79 -13.30
C PRO A 115 10.68 12.51 -13.34
N PRO A 116 10.97 11.55 -12.43
CA PRO A 116 10.24 10.27 -12.39
C PRO A 116 8.78 10.48 -12.00
N PRO A 117 7.84 9.73 -12.60
CA PRO A 117 6.40 9.90 -12.37
C PRO A 117 5.91 9.37 -11.02
N THR A 118 6.73 8.58 -10.30
CA THR A 118 6.34 7.83 -9.10
C THR A 118 5.68 8.70 -8.03
N ALA A 119 6.26 9.88 -7.73
CA ALA A 119 5.70 10.76 -6.69
C ALA A 119 4.33 11.31 -7.07
N THR A 120 4.14 11.67 -8.34
CA THR A 120 2.86 12.17 -8.88
C THR A 120 1.81 11.06 -8.86
N LEU A 121 2.17 9.86 -9.31
CA LEU A 121 1.29 8.69 -9.30
C LEU A 121 0.82 8.36 -7.88
N VAL A 122 1.75 8.23 -6.94
CA VAL A 122 1.45 7.84 -5.54
C VAL A 122 0.61 8.91 -4.85
N ARG A 123 0.90 10.20 -5.07
CA ARG A 123 0.10 11.29 -4.52
C ARG A 123 -1.34 11.26 -5.06
N ALA A 124 -1.52 11.11 -6.36
CA ALA A 124 -2.84 11.01 -6.97
C ALA A 124 -3.60 9.77 -6.50
N PHE A 125 -2.92 8.63 -6.39
CA PHE A 125 -3.48 7.39 -5.86
C PHE A 125 -4.02 7.56 -4.43
N ILE A 126 -3.19 8.09 -3.52
CA ILE A 126 -3.60 8.29 -2.12
C ILE A 126 -4.72 9.34 -2.05
N HIS A 127 -4.61 10.42 -2.82
CA HIS A 127 -5.62 11.48 -2.84
C HIS A 127 -7.00 10.95 -3.28
N TRP A 128 -7.06 10.08 -4.31
CA TRP A 128 -8.30 9.47 -4.77
C TRP A 128 -9.05 8.74 -3.65
N TYR A 129 -8.32 7.97 -2.84
CA TYR A 129 -8.91 7.26 -1.70
C TYR A 129 -9.16 8.17 -0.49
N ALA A 130 -8.31 9.16 -0.28
CA ALA A 130 -8.40 10.09 0.85
C ALA A 130 -9.59 11.06 0.72
N ASN A 131 -9.88 11.52 -0.50
CA ASN A 131 -10.96 12.46 -0.76
C ASN A 131 -12.34 11.78 -0.66
N PRO A 132 -13.24 12.26 0.20
CA PRO A 132 -14.59 11.71 0.36
C PRO A 132 -15.44 11.71 -0.93
N ALA A 133 -15.17 12.65 -1.84
CA ALA A 133 -15.91 12.77 -3.09
C ALA A 133 -15.56 11.70 -4.15
N THR A 134 -14.32 11.14 -4.08
CA THR A 134 -13.82 10.18 -5.06
C THR A 134 -13.62 8.78 -4.50
N ARG A 135 -13.47 8.65 -3.15
CA ARG A 135 -13.18 7.35 -2.53
C ARG A 135 -14.23 6.29 -2.87
N PRO A 136 -13.78 5.08 -3.26
CA PRO A 136 -14.71 4.03 -3.64
C PRO A 136 -15.41 3.36 -2.45
N VAL A 137 -14.95 3.55 -1.23
CA VAL A 137 -15.56 2.99 -0.01
C VAL A 137 -16.31 4.08 0.74
N ALA A 138 -17.64 3.87 0.94
CA ALA A 138 -18.50 4.85 1.59
C ALA A 138 -18.36 4.77 3.12
N VAL A 139 -17.33 5.44 3.67
CA VAL A 139 -17.05 5.50 5.13
C VAL A 139 -16.79 6.93 5.56
N CYS A 140 -17.18 7.28 6.79
CA CYS A 140 -16.84 8.58 7.37
C CYS A 140 -15.35 8.70 7.70
N ASN A 141 -14.73 7.60 8.13
CA ASN A 141 -13.37 7.62 8.67
C ASN A 141 -12.43 6.77 7.81
N LEU A 142 -11.35 7.37 7.33
CA LEU A 142 -10.32 6.67 6.56
C LEU A 142 -8.96 6.85 7.24
N TRP A 143 -8.26 5.74 7.43
CA TRP A 143 -6.86 5.73 7.84
C TRP A 143 -5.98 5.32 6.67
N VAL A 144 -5.02 6.15 6.29
CA VAL A 144 -3.95 5.76 5.37
C VAL A 144 -2.75 5.35 6.21
N GLN A 145 -2.26 4.13 6.01
CA GLN A 145 -1.15 3.58 6.79
C GLN A 145 -0.09 2.98 5.88
N LEU A 146 1.16 3.15 6.26
CA LEU A 146 2.32 2.53 5.61
C LEU A 146 3.51 2.46 6.58
N PHE A 147 4.49 1.60 6.25
CA PHE A 147 5.81 1.71 6.82
C PHE A 147 6.85 1.95 5.71
N ALA A 148 7.88 2.71 6.05
CA ALA A 148 8.96 3.10 5.15
C ALA A 148 10.28 2.48 5.62
N ARG A 149 10.83 1.59 4.82
CA ARG A 149 12.16 1.01 4.97
C ARG A 149 12.79 0.93 3.60
N ALA A 150 13.97 1.51 3.40
CA ALA A 150 14.58 1.52 2.09
C ALA A 150 15.07 0.12 1.68
N GLN A 151 14.80 -0.23 0.44
CA GLN A 151 15.31 -1.44 -0.21
C GLN A 151 15.70 -1.11 -1.64
N GLY A 152 16.62 -1.87 -2.20
CA GLY A 152 17.03 -1.71 -3.60
C GLY A 152 15.91 -1.95 -4.60
N GLN A 153 14.98 -2.85 -4.25
CA GLN A 153 13.82 -3.23 -5.08
C GLN A 153 12.72 -3.84 -4.23
N TYR A 154 11.47 -3.72 -4.69
CA TYR A 154 10.29 -4.32 -4.07
C TYR A 154 9.45 -5.12 -5.05
N LEU A 155 9.10 -4.52 -6.20
CA LEU A 155 8.18 -5.07 -7.20
C LEU A 155 8.87 -5.38 -8.54
N PHE A 156 10.04 -4.79 -8.78
CA PHE A 156 10.79 -4.95 -10.02
C PHE A 156 12.06 -5.77 -9.79
N PRO A 157 12.04 -7.10 -10.05
CA PRO A 157 13.20 -7.97 -9.82
C PRO A 157 14.45 -7.49 -10.55
N ASN A 158 15.59 -7.53 -9.86
CA ASN A 158 16.91 -7.14 -10.34
C ASN A 158 17.03 -5.67 -10.85
N SER A 159 16.00 -4.83 -10.57
CA SER A 159 16.11 -3.42 -10.90
C SER A 159 17.16 -2.67 -10.08
N SER A 160 17.55 -3.20 -8.92
CA SER A 160 18.67 -2.70 -8.12
C SER A 160 20.00 -2.75 -8.85
N ASP A 161 20.16 -3.65 -9.82
CA ASP A 161 21.38 -3.83 -10.61
C ASP A 161 21.50 -2.80 -11.75
N TYR A 162 20.41 -2.07 -12.03
CA TYR A 162 20.44 -1.01 -13.05
C TYR A 162 21.26 0.18 -12.57
N PRO A 163 22.36 0.58 -13.24
CA PRO A 163 23.33 1.54 -12.71
C PRO A 163 22.76 2.95 -12.47
N ARG A 164 21.65 3.32 -13.12
CA ARG A 164 21.00 4.62 -12.94
C ARG A 164 19.90 4.60 -11.86
N LYS A 165 19.46 3.42 -11.40
CA LYS A 165 18.54 3.33 -10.27
C LYS A 165 19.28 3.77 -9.00
N ARG A 166 18.74 4.80 -8.34
CA ARG A 166 19.30 5.34 -7.09
C ARG A 166 18.23 5.24 -6.00
N PRO A 167 18.18 4.14 -5.26
CA PRO A 167 17.25 4.02 -4.13
C PRO A 167 17.50 5.15 -3.12
N LEU A 168 16.42 5.63 -2.52
CA LEU A 168 16.52 6.58 -1.42
C LEU A 168 17.10 5.87 -0.20
N SER A 169 17.94 6.56 0.58
CA SER A 169 18.27 6.09 1.93
C SER A 169 17.04 6.11 2.82
N ASP A 170 17.04 5.34 3.91
CA ASP A 170 15.93 5.26 4.87
C ASP A 170 15.42 6.64 5.28
N ALA A 171 16.31 7.53 5.73
CA ALA A 171 15.96 8.88 6.13
C ALA A 171 15.31 9.69 4.98
N ARG A 172 15.85 9.58 3.77
CA ARG A 172 15.29 10.26 2.59
C ARG A 172 13.94 9.68 2.19
N LEU A 173 13.76 8.36 2.34
CA LEU A 173 12.48 7.70 2.09
C LEU A 173 11.43 8.14 3.11
N CYS A 174 11.77 8.21 4.39
CA CYS A 174 10.89 8.74 5.43
C CYS A 174 10.50 10.21 5.15
N ALA A 175 11.47 11.04 4.78
CA ALA A 175 11.22 12.43 4.41
C ALA A 175 10.35 12.55 3.14
N TRP A 176 10.53 11.66 2.17
CA TRP A 176 9.72 11.58 0.96
C TRP A 176 8.25 11.23 1.29
N TRP A 177 8.02 10.22 2.13
CA TRP A 177 6.67 9.84 2.55
C TRP A 177 5.97 10.94 3.36
N ARG A 178 6.70 11.57 4.29
CA ARG A 178 6.17 12.72 5.04
C ARG A 178 5.71 13.83 4.11
N ARG A 179 6.47 14.10 3.05
CA ARG A 179 6.12 15.12 2.04
C ARG A 179 4.89 14.71 1.23
N VAL A 180 4.85 13.48 0.70
CA VAL A 180 3.74 12.98 -0.11
C VAL A 180 2.43 13.01 0.70
N LEU A 181 2.43 12.42 1.89
CA LEU A 181 1.23 12.42 2.75
C LEU A 181 0.85 13.84 3.21
N GLY A 182 1.83 14.68 3.54
CA GLY A 182 1.59 16.08 3.91
C GLY A 182 1.01 16.93 2.78
N GLN A 183 1.34 16.64 1.52
CA GLN A 183 0.70 17.27 0.37
C GLN A 183 -0.74 16.80 0.20
N VAL A 184 -0.97 15.48 0.21
CA VAL A 184 -2.31 14.90 0.11
C VAL A 184 -3.21 15.41 1.24
N GLY A 185 -2.71 15.38 2.48
CA GLY A 185 -3.49 15.84 3.62
C GLY A 185 -3.92 17.29 3.53
N ARG A 186 -3.06 18.19 3.00
CA ARG A 186 -3.43 19.60 2.74
C ARG A 186 -4.51 19.72 1.67
N GLU A 187 -4.31 19.06 0.54
CA GLU A 187 -5.26 19.07 -0.58
C GLU A 187 -6.65 18.59 -0.11
N VAL A 188 -6.69 17.45 0.56
CA VAL A 188 -7.94 16.88 1.12
C VAL A 188 -8.57 17.81 2.16
N ARG A 189 -7.75 18.41 3.05
CA ARG A 189 -8.24 19.36 4.07
C ARG A 189 -8.86 20.60 3.44
N GLU A 190 -8.21 21.15 2.40
CA GLU A 190 -8.74 22.30 1.65
C GLU A 190 -10.06 21.97 0.95
N GLU A 191 -10.17 20.79 0.33
CA GLU A 191 -11.38 20.33 -0.35
C GLU A 191 -12.54 20.02 0.61
N MET A 192 -12.25 19.50 1.80
CA MET A 192 -13.26 19.23 2.83
C MET A 192 -13.73 20.51 3.54
N GLY A 193 -12.91 21.55 3.58
CA GLY A 193 -13.22 22.78 4.31
C GLY A 193 -13.23 22.61 5.83
N SER A 194 -14.05 23.38 6.54
CA SER A 194 -14.09 23.40 8.01
C SER A 194 -14.71 22.15 8.65
N GLU A 195 -15.52 21.40 7.92
CA GLU A 195 -16.27 20.26 8.45
C GLU A 195 -15.43 18.97 8.52
N GLY A 196 -14.40 18.85 7.68
CA GLY A 196 -13.54 17.69 7.67
C GLY A 196 -12.37 17.81 8.62
N ARG A 197 -11.81 16.68 9.06
CA ARG A 197 -10.62 16.59 9.91
C ARG A 197 -9.54 15.76 9.25
N VAL A 198 -8.28 16.22 9.35
CA VAL A 198 -7.10 15.46 8.91
C VAL A 198 -6.07 15.52 10.02
N ASP A 199 -5.70 14.36 10.56
CA ASP A 199 -4.68 14.19 11.58
C ASP A 199 -3.51 13.36 11.04
N MET A 200 -2.28 13.80 11.30
CA MET A 200 -1.06 13.21 10.73
C MET A 200 -0.14 12.70 11.84
N TYR A 201 0.28 11.44 11.76
CA TYR A 201 1.14 10.80 12.75
C TYR A 201 2.34 10.13 12.09
N TYR A 202 3.49 10.14 12.78
CA TYR A 202 4.65 9.36 12.37
C TYR A 202 5.45 8.90 13.58
N VAL A 203 6.02 7.70 13.48
CA VAL A 203 6.90 7.11 14.49
C VAL A 203 8.16 6.58 13.78
N LEU A 204 9.32 6.94 14.32
CA LEU A 204 10.59 6.34 13.98
C LEU A 204 11.10 5.61 15.25
N PRO A 205 10.83 4.31 15.40
CA PRO A 205 11.25 3.57 16.58
C PRO A 205 12.75 3.73 16.84
N GLY A 206 13.12 3.98 18.09
CA GLY A 206 14.52 4.24 18.48
C GLY A 206 14.97 5.70 18.35
N HIS A 207 14.10 6.61 17.92
CA HIS A 207 14.36 8.05 17.89
C HIS A 207 13.39 8.77 18.82
N ASN A 208 13.85 9.81 19.48
CA ASN A 208 12.95 10.77 20.12
C ASN A 208 12.37 11.75 19.10
N GLU A 209 11.43 12.60 19.52
CA GLU A 209 10.76 13.53 18.60
C GLU A 209 11.73 14.49 17.89
N LEU A 210 12.72 15.03 18.60
CA LEU A 210 13.70 15.97 18.03
C LEU A 210 14.59 15.28 17.01
N GLU A 211 15.09 14.09 17.32
CA GLU A 211 15.88 13.27 16.41
C GLU A 211 15.07 12.88 15.17
N ALA A 212 13.83 12.43 15.37
CA ALA A 212 12.93 12.08 14.29
C ALA A 212 12.64 13.29 13.38
N GLN A 213 12.42 14.47 13.96
CA GLN A 213 12.26 15.71 13.19
C GLN A 213 13.51 16.05 12.38
N GLN A 214 14.71 15.85 12.92
CA GLN A 214 15.96 16.06 12.18
C GLN A 214 16.10 15.07 11.00
N VAL A 215 15.77 13.79 11.22
CA VAL A 215 15.82 12.75 10.18
C VAL A 215 14.86 13.07 9.02
N VAL A 216 13.61 13.43 9.32
CA VAL A 216 12.58 13.66 8.29
C VAL A 216 12.48 15.12 7.85
N GLY A 217 13.04 16.06 8.62
CA GLY A 217 13.00 17.51 8.38
C GLY A 217 14.25 18.09 7.73
N GLY A 218 15.34 17.32 7.61
CA GLY A 218 16.67 17.76 7.14
C GLY A 218 16.76 18.28 5.70
N THR A 219 15.65 18.42 5.00
CA THR A 219 15.52 19.19 3.76
C THR A 219 14.50 20.30 4.00
N SER A 220 14.92 21.36 4.67
CA SER A 220 14.17 22.62 4.71
C SER A 220 14.06 23.14 3.27
N PHE A 221 12.97 22.80 2.61
CA PHE A 221 12.60 23.55 1.41
C PHE A 221 12.02 24.88 1.87
N PRO A 222 12.48 26.00 1.32
CA PRO A 222 11.90 27.29 1.60
C PRO A 222 10.41 27.21 1.30
N SER A 223 9.59 27.33 2.33
CA SER A 223 8.14 27.50 2.20
C SER A 223 7.93 28.89 1.62
N ASN A 224 7.98 29.03 0.30
CA ASN A 224 7.47 30.20 -0.36
C ASN A 224 5.96 30.20 -0.23
N SER A 225 5.51 31.00 0.72
CA SER A 225 4.20 31.64 0.76
C SER A 225 2.97 30.79 0.42
N SER A 226 2.27 30.35 1.42
CA SER A 226 0.81 30.44 1.40
C SER A 226 0.30 30.49 2.84
N SER A 227 -0.67 31.34 3.08
CA SER A 227 -1.41 31.52 4.32
C SER A 227 -2.33 30.32 4.67
N ALA A 228 -2.09 29.16 4.06
CA ALA A 228 -2.84 27.92 4.34
C ALA A 228 -2.39 27.35 5.70
N PRO A 229 -3.33 26.91 6.55
CA PRO A 229 -3.00 26.30 7.83
C PRO A 229 -2.10 25.10 7.63
N MET A 230 -0.91 25.13 8.22
CA MET A 230 0.04 24.03 8.19
C MET A 230 -0.60 22.84 8.89
N LEU A 231 -0.68 21.68 8.19
CA LEU A 231 -1.02 20.43 8.84
C LEU A 231 0.04 20.07 9.87
N HIS A 232 -0.41 19.85 11.09
CA HIS A 232 0.47 19.49 12.19
C HIS A 232 0.75 17.98 12.15
N TRP A 233 2.03 17.60 12.08
CA TRP A 233 2.48 16.24 12.26
C TRP A 233 2.73 15.97 13.74
N VAL A 234 2.03 15.00 14.29
CA VAL A 234 2.24 14.51 15.65
C VAL A 234 3.28 13.40 15.62
N TYR A 235 4.34 13.54 16.41
CA TYR A 235 5.27 12.45 16.65
C TYR A 235 4.61 11.45 17.61
N GLY A 236 4.44 10.22 17.17
CA GLY A 236 3.73 9.18 17.92
C GLY A 236 2.76 8.39 17.05
N HIS A 237 2.03 7.50 17.68
CA HIS A 237 1.02 6.67 17.04
C HIS A 237 -0.41 7.24 17.24
N PRO A 238 -1.39 6.83 16.40
CA PRO A 238 -2.76 7.34 16.49
C PRO A 238 -3.63 6.62 17.53
N TYR A 239 -3.12 5.62 18.24
CA TYR A 239 -3.97 4.71 19.04
C TYR A 239 -4.44 5.29 20.39
N SER A 240 -3.83 6.38 20.86
CA SER A 240 -4.21 7.08 22.09
C SER A 240 -5.16 8.26 21.86
N GLN A 241 -5.40 8.63 20.59
CA GLN A 241 -6.32 9.71 20.24
C GLN A 241 -7.79 9.23 20.21
N THR A 242 -8.73 10.16 20.41
CA THR A 242 -10.18 9.91 20.39
C THR A 242 -10.95 10.69 19.33
N ASN A 243 -10.24 11.49 18.53
CA ASN A 243 -10.83 12.42 17.58
C ASN A 243 -11.38 11.72 16.32
N ILE A 244 -10.69 10.68 15.87
CA ILE A 244 -11.06 9.90 14.69
C ILE A 244 -11.23 8.44 15.15
N PRO A 245 -12.40 7.82 14.94
CA PRO A 245 -12.62 6.42 15.29
C PRO A 245 -11.58 5.47 14.71
N LEU A 246 -11.19 4.47 15.50
CA LEU A 246 -10.31 3.39 15.05
C LEU A 246 -11.13 2.26 14.42
N PRO A 247 -10.57 1.54 13.42
CA PRO A 247 -11.27 0.46 12.72
C PRO A 247 -11.68 -0.73 13.61
N CYS A 248 -10.91 -0.99 14.67
CA CYS A 248 -11.22 -2.01 15.66
C CYS A 248 -11.31 -1.35 17.05
N PRO A 249 -12.52 -1.00 17.52
CA PRO A 249 -12.69 -0.36 18.81
C PRO A 249 -12.42 -1.34 19.94
N ARG A 250 -11.88 -0.83 21.04
CA ARG A 250 -11.67 -1.58 22.27
C ARG A 250 -13.00 -1.73 23.02
N PRO A 251 -13.40 -2.93 23.43
CA PRO A 251 -14.50 -3.12 24.37
C PRO A 251 -14.19 -2.41 25.71
N GLU A 252 -15.22 -1.84 26.34
CA GLU A 252 -15.06 -1.20 27.65
C GLU A 252 -14.48 -2.16 28.68
N GLY A 253 -13.52 -1.69 29.46
CA GLY A 253 -12.86 -2.45 30.53
C GLY A 253 -11.85 -3.51 30.08
N LEU A 254 -11.70 -3.76 28.78
CA LEU A 254 -10.75 -4.73 28.27
C LEU A 254 -9.53 -4.01 27.64
N HIS A 255 -8.34 -4.31 28.14
CA HIS A 255 -7.10 -3.89 27.49
C HIS A 255 -6.54 -5.06 26.67
N ASN A 256 -6.41 -4.88 25.37
CA ASN A 256 -5.79 -5.86 24.48
C ASN A 256 -5.17 -5.11 23.29
N LEU A 257 -3.86 -5.22 23.13
CA LEU A 257 -3.10 -4.59 22.06
C LEU A 257 -3.60 -4.97 20.66
N GLY A 258 -4.17 -6.19 20.53
CA GLY A 258 -4.78 -6.68 19.29
C GLY A 258 -5.96 -5.86 18.76
N HIS A 259 -6.59 -5.01 19.60
CA HIS A 259 -7.62 -4.07 19.17
C HIS A 259 -7.07 -2.78 18.56
N TYR A 260 -5.79 -2.50 18.77
CA TYR A 260 -5.16 -1.27 18.28
C TYR A 260 -4.30 -1.50 17.05
N ILE A 261 -3.47 -2.55 17.07
CA ILE A 261 -2.43 -2.76 16.07
C ILE A 261 -2.95 -3.67 14.96
N PRO A 262 -3.14 -3.16 13.73
CA PRO A 262 -3.47 -4.01 12.59
C PRO A 262 -2.25 -4.83 12.15
N SER A 263 -2.47 -6.09 11.81
CA SER A 263 -1.46 -7.04 11.34
C SER A 263 -1.43 -7.10 9.81
N PHE A 264 -0.62 -6.26 9.17
CA PHE A 264 -0.38 -6.37 7.73
C PHE A 264 0.68 -7.43 7.44
N GLU A 265 0.57 -8.14 6.32
CA GLU A 265 1.36 -9.35 6.03
C GLU A 265 2.87 -9.11 6.02
N ASP A 266 3.34 -8.00 5.43
CA ASP A 266 4.74 -7.66 5.26
C ASP A 266 5.26 -6.59 6.26
N ASP A 267 4.41 -6.16 7.20
CA ASP A 267 4.76 -5.16 8.21
C ASP A 267 5.49 -5.79 9.40
N PRO A 268 6.63 -5.24 9.84
CA PRO A 268 7.37 -5.73 11.01
C PRO A 268 6.53 -5.74 12.29
N LYS A 269 5.52 -4.88 12.43
CA LYS A 269 4.58 -4.90 13.55
C LYS A 269 3.88 -6.25 13.72
N ASN A 270 3.54 -6.92 12.62
CA ASN A 270 2.88 -8.21 12.68
C ASN A 270 3.73 -9.28 13.38
N ARG A 271 5.02 -9.36 13.03
CA ARG A 271 5.95 -10.31 13.67
C ARG A 271 6.11 -10.01 15.17
N PHE A 272 6.19 -8.73 15.50
CA PHE A 272 6.35 -8.33 16.89
C PHE A 272 5.09 -8.60 17.72
N MET A 273 3.90 -8.40 17.13
CA MET A 273 2.64 -8.81 17.78
C MET A 273 2.59 -10.32 18.05
N ASP A 274 3.02 -11.14 17.08
CA ASP A 274 3.11 -12.60 17.26
C ASP A 274 4.06 -12.95 18.43
N GLU A 275 5.19 -12.27 18.57
CA GLU A 275 6.14 -12.51 19.67
C GLU A 275 5.53 -12.18 21.03
N ILE A 276 4.86 -11.01 21.17
CA ILE A 276 4.18 -10.62 22.42
C ILE A 276 3.07 -11.64 22.76
N ALA A 277 2.33 -12.11 21.75
CA ALA A 277 1.26 -13.09 21.93
C ALA A 277 1.78 -14.46 22.39
N PHE A 278 3.01 -14.83 22.05
CA PHE A 278 3.57 -16.15 22.37
C PHE A 278 4.56 -16.16 23.53
N THR A 279 4.75 -15.03 24.24
CA THR A 279 5.74 -14.88 25.32
C THR A 279 5.55 -15.91 26.46
N ASP A 280 4.28 -16.25 26.81
CA ASP A 280 3.96 -17.14 27.92
C ASP A 280 3.79 -18.62 27.52
N THR A 281 3.98 -18.97 26.25
CA THR A 281 3.79 -20.35 25.78
C THR A 281 5.15 -21.05 25.63
N PRO A 282 5.36 -22.23 26.27
CA PRO A 282 6.61 -23.02 26.11
C PRO A 282 6.74 -23.65 24.71
N VAL A 283 5.84 -23.35 23.80
CA VAL A 283 5.85 -23.90 22.44
C VAL A 283 6.57 -22.92 21.54
N SER A 284 7.74 -23.35 21.05
CA SER A 284 8.49 -22.67 19.98
C SER A 284 7.56 -22.22 18.83
N PRO A 285 7.70 -21.00 18.30
CA PRO A 285 6.85 -20.52 17.22
C PRO A 285 6.93 -21.52 16.06
N ARG A 286 5.82 -22.22 15.80
CA ARG A 286 5.68 -23.09 14.63
C ARG A 286 5.96 -22.22 13.42
N LYS A 287 7.04 -22.54 12.68
CA LYS A 287 7.32 -21.96 11.37
C LYS A 287 6.01 -21.96 10.58
N ARG A 288 5.54 -20.77 10.19
CA ARG A 288 4.41 -20.63 9.26
C ARG A 288 4.69 -21.59 8.11
N ALA A 289 3.80 -22.55 7.87
CA ALA A 289 3.89 -23.41 6.71
C ALA A 289 3.88 -22.50 5.48
N ARG A 290 5.02 -22.35 4.84
CA ARG A 290 5.11 -21.80 3.49
C ARG A 290 4.27 -22.70 2.62
N THR A 291 3.10 -22.23 2.22
CA THR A 291 2.32 -22.84 1.15
C THR A 291 3.06 -22.58 -0.16
N ASP A 292 4.11 -23.37 -0.41
CA ASP A 292 4.74 -23.45 -1.71
C ASP A 292 5.17 -24.89 -1.98
N ARG A 293 4.56 -25.41 -3.01
CA ARG A 293 4.87 -26.50 -3.94
C ARG A 293 4.17 -27.83 -3.75
N PRO A 294 3.46 -28.24 -4.81
CA PRO A 294 3.24 -29.65 -5.08
C PRO A 294 4.54 -30.25 -5.65
N ARG A 295 5.11 -31.20 -4.97
CA ARG A 295 6.08 -32.12 -5.58
C ARG A 295 5.40 -33.45 -5.76
N SER A 296 5.28 -33.82 -7.02
CA SER A 296 4.93 -35.14 -7.51
C SER A 296 5.98 -36.18 -7.09
N ASP A 297 5.45 -37.36 -6.92
CA ASP A 297 5.99 -38.69 -7.15
C ASP A 297 6.58 -39.51 -6.00
N GLU A 298 5.87 -40.60 -5.85
CA GLU A 298 6.15 -42.01 -5.80
C GLU A 298 6.19 -42.77 -4.47
N SER A 299 5.30 -43.76 -4.49
CA SER A 299 5.32 -45.10 -3.85
C SER A 299 5.00 -45.29 -2.37
N ALA A 300 3.92 -46.05 -2.23
CA ALA A 300 3.29 -46.68 -1.07
C ALA A 300 4.20 -47.67 -0.31
N PRO A 301 3.81 -48.36 0.82
CA PRO A 301 2.43 -48.78 1.12
C PRO A 301 1.92 -48.62 2.58
N GLU A 302 0.61 -48.75 2.68
CA GLU A 302 -0.30 -49.21 3.74
C GLU A 302 0.17 -49.41 5.19
N SER A 303 -0.47 -48.69 6.11
CA SER A 303 -1.11 -49.31 7.26
C SER A 303 -2.28 -48.44 7.72
N ARG A 304 -3.45 -49.06 7.72
CA ARG A 304 -4.72 -48.60 8.28
C ARG A 304 -4.59 -48.42 9.78
N GLU A 305 -4.87 -47.20 10.27
CA GLU A 305 -5.52 -47.05 11.57
C GLU A 305 -6.63 -46.01 11.49
N VAL A 306 -7.82 -46.49 11.80
CA VAL A 306 -9.07 -45.73 11.93
C VAL A 306 -8.98 -44.90 13.20
N GLU A 307 -8.70 -43.61 13.11
CA GLU A 307 -8.95 -42.67 14.19
C GLU A 307 -10.18 -41.83 13.91
N LYS A 308 -11.15 -42.04 14.78
CA LYS A 308 -12.44 -41.38 14.92
C LYS A 308 -12.28 -39.84 14.98
N GLY A 309 -13.26 -39.16 14.41
CA GLY A 309 -13.46 -37.75 14.40
C GLY A 309 -13.06 -37.01 15.68
N LYS A 310 -12.02 -36.22 15.58
CA LYS A 310 -11.76 -35.12 16.51
C LYS A 310 -12.29 -33.85 15.84
N ASP A 311 -13.36 -33.33 16.43
CA ASP A 311 -13.79 -31.96 16.22
C ASP A 311 -12.56 -31.05 16.22
N LYS A 312 -12.28 -30.39 15.08
CA LYS A 312 -11.28 -29.35 14.99
C LYS A 312 -11.75 -28.18 15.86
N LYS A 313 -11.44 -28.23 17.17
CA LYS A 313 -11.43 -27.01 18.00
C LYS A 313 -10.55 -25.99 17.28
N LYS A 314 -11.16 -24.89 16.83
CA LYS A 314 -10.44 -23.71 16.39
C LYS A 314 -9.47 -23.37 17.53
N GLU A 315 -8.16 -23.54 17.30
CA GLU A 315 -7.12 -23.11 18.25
C GLU A 315 -7.26 -21.60 18.41
N GLU A 316 -7.77 -21.16 19.54
CA GLU A 316 -7.68 -19.75 19.93
C GLU A 316 -6.19 -19.39 20.01
N ARG A 317 -5.82 -18.30 19.31
CA ARG A 317 -4.43 -17.83 19.36
C ARG A 317 -4.12 -17.41 20.79
N PRO A 318 -2.94 -17.78 21.35
CA PRO A 318 -2.57 -17.40 22.70
C PRO A 318 -2.53 -15.86 22.83
N GLY A 319 -3.05 -15.34 23.92
CA GLY A 319 -3.06 -13.90 24.21
C GLY A 319 -1.73 -13.37 24.74
N GLY A 320 -0.90 -14.23 25.34
CA GLY A 320 0.38 -13.86 25.94
C GLY A 320 0.31 -12.57 26.75
N GLU A 321 1.19 -11.62 26.49
CA GLU A 321 1.23 -10.31 27.15
C GLU A 321 0.37 -9.23 26.45
N LEU A 322 -0.43 -9.57 25.45
CA LEU A 322 -1.22 -8.58 24.69
C LEU A 322 -2.18 -7.74 25.56
N GLY A 323 -2.65 -8.31 26.68
CA GLY A 323 -3.47 -7.59 27.65
C GLY A 323 -2.69 -6.74 28.65
N LYS A 324 -1.35 -6.84 28.66
CA LYS A 324 -0.47 -6.15 29.63
C LYS A 324 0.29 -5.00 28.97
N VAL A 325 0.65 -5.11 27.69
CA VAL A 325 1.44 -4.14 26.93
C VAL A 325 0.54 -3.05 26.36
N GLY A 326 0.84 -1.79 26.65
CA GLY A 326 0.15 -0.64 26.10
C GLY A 326 0.68 -0.25 24.71
N PRO A 327 -0.06 0.59 23.95
CA PRO A 327 0.40 1.05 22.64
C PRO A 327 1.72 1.81 22.67
N ASP A 328 1.93 2.66 23.70
CA ASP A 328 3.19 3.41 23.86
C ASP A 328 4.37 2.45 24.11
N GLU A 329 4.17 1.51 25.03
CA GLU A 329 5.16 0.48 25.36
C GLU A 329 5.47 -0.43 24.16
N PHE A 330 4.45 -0.73 23.33
CA PHE A 330 4.66 -1.48 22.09
C PHE A 330 5.69 -0.79 21.18
N TRP A 331 5.58 0.53 21.01
CA TRP A 331 6.49 1.30 20.16
C TRP A 331 7.87 1.47 20.79
N GLU A 332 7.95 1.58 22.11
CA GLU A 332 9.22 1.58 22.84
C GLU A 332 9.96 0.24 22.65
N ARG A 333 9.27 -0.88 22.89
CA ARG A 333 9.83 -2.23 22.68
C ARG A 333 10.17 -2.49 21.20
N MET A 334 9.43 -1.90 20.25
CA MET A 334 9.69 -2.02 18.80
C MET A 334 11.05 -1.45 18.42
N SER A 335 11.57 -0.45 19.15
CA SER A 335 12.87 0.16 18.90
C SER A 335 14.04 -0.82 19.02
N PHE A 336 13.88 -1.88 19.78
CA PHE A 336 14.90 -2.92 19.99
C PHE A 336 14.85 -4.04 18.94
N ARG A 337 13.93 -3.95 17.98
CA ARG A 337 13.82 -4.95 16.91
C ARG A 337 14.90 -4.78 15.86
N GLN A 338 15.30 -5.90 15.26
CA GLN A 338 16.34 -5.93 14.23
C GLN A 338 16.08 -4.96 13.07
N GLU A 339 14.80 -4.74 12.75
CA GLU A 339 14.36 -3.82 11.70
C GLU A 339 14.61 -2.34 12.04
N CYS A 340 14.78 -2.02 13.33
CA CYS A 340 14.96 -0.65 13.85
C CYS A 340 16.36 -0.44 14.44
N VAL A 341 17.16 -1.51 14.59
CA VAL A 341 18.52 -1.48 15.14
C VAL A 341 19.56 -1.48 14.00
N ALA A 342 20.81 -1.18 14.31
CA ALA A 342 21.94 -1.23 13.37
C ALA A 342 21.97 -0.11 12.30
N GLY A 343 21.46 1.08 12.65
CA GLY A 343 21.54 2.27 11.79
C GLY A 343 20.53 2.32 10.65
N ALA A 344 19.62 1.34 10.58
CA ALA A 344 18.45 1.41 9.69
C ALA A 344 17.35 2.27 10.32
N VAL A 345 16.76 3.17 9.55
CA VAL A 345 15.63 3.98 9.99
C VAL A 345 14.36 3.42 9.37
N THR A 346 13.50 2.83 10.18
CA THR A 346 12.15 2.43 9.77
C THR A 346 11.15 3.46 10.25
N GLY A 347 10.35 4.03 9.35
CA GLY A 347 9.32 5.00 9.68
C GLY A 347 7.92 4.42 9.51
N PHE A 348 7.04 4.66 10.47
CA PHE A 348 5.63 4.32 10.38
C PHE A 348 4.81 5.59 10.26
N PHE A 349 3.96 5.66 9.25
CA PHE A 349 3.16 6.83 8.94
C PHE A 349 1.68 6.49 8.97
N SER A 350 0.89 7.38 9.58
CA SER A 350 -0.58 7.26 9.61
C SER A 350 -1.21 8.61 9.34
N MET A 351 -2.19 8.65 8.44
CA MET A 351 -3.03 9.81 8.17
C MET A 351 -4.47 9.42 8.41
N GLY A 352 -5.12 10.05 9.39
CA GLY A 352 -6.53 9.89 9.67
C GLY A 352 -7.34 10.99 9.02
N ILE A 353 -8.45 10.64 8.39
CA ILE A 353 -9.38 11.56 7.73
C ILE A 353 -10.78 11.24 8.22
N SER A 354 -11.48 12.24 8.73
CA SER A 354 -12.86 12.10 9.20
C SER A 354 -13.75 13.16 8.57
N VAL A 355 -14.93 12.73 8.15
CA VAL A 355 -15.97 13.61 7.60
C VAL A 355 -17.31 13.32 8.26
N PRO A 356 -18.20 14.32 8.37
CA PRO A 356 -19.52 14.12 8.91
C PRO A 356 -20.37 13.15 8.05
N GLU A 357 -21.25 12.42 8.70
CA GLU A 357 -22.10 11.41 8.05
C GLU A 357 -22.97 11.96 6.92
N HIS A 358 -23.46 13.19 7.03
CA HIS A 358 -24.29 13.82 6.01
C HIS A 358 -23.59 14.01 4.66
N ARG A 359 -22.25 13.92 4.62
CA ARG A 359 -21.48 13.96 3.37
C ARG A 359 -21.36 12.61 2.69
N MET A 360 -21.79 11.54 3.33
CA MET A 360 -21.73 10.20 2.78
C MET A 360 -22.99 9.86 2.00
N PRO A 361 -22.89 9.02 0.94
CA PRO A 361 -24.05 8.56 0.19
C PRO A 361 -24.98 7.74 1.08
N SER A 362 -26.27 7.95 0.93
CA SER A 362 -27.32 7.16 1.60
C SER A 362 -28.33 6.68 0.54
N PRO A 363 -28.67 5.37 0.46
CA PRO A 363 -28.13 4.27 1.27
C PRO A 363 -26.70 3.89 0.90
N ARG A 364 -25.95 3.34 1.86
CA ARG A 364 -24.61 2.82 1.61
C ARG A 364 -24.67 1.48 0.87
N PRO A 365 -23.81 1.26 -0.14
CA PRO A 365 -23.78 -0.02 -0.84
C PRO A 365 -23.31 -1.15 0.08
N PRO A 366 -23.76 -2.41 -0.15
CA PRO A 366 -23.27 -3.57 0.59
C PRO A 366 -21.74 -3.71 0.47
N PRO A 367 -21.03 -4.04 1.57
CA PRO A 367 -19.56 -4.09 1.57
C PRO A 367 -18.93 -5.10 0.60
N LEU A 368 -19.66 -6.17 0.27
CA LEU A 368 -19.22 -7.21 -0.68
C LEU A 368 -19.66 -6.97 -2.12
N ALA A 369 -20.53 -5.97 -2.36
CA ALA A 369 -21.02 -5.70 -3.72
C ALA A 369 -19.85 -5.28 -4.64
N PRO A 370 -19.58 -6.03 -5.72
CA PRO A 370 -18.55 -5.65 -6.67
C PRO A 370 -18.93 -4.38 -7.42
N ARG A 371 -17.92 -3.62 -7.83
CA ARG A 371 -18.09 -2.40 -8.63
C ARG A 371 -17.59 -2.64 -10.05
N PRO A 372 -18.07 -1.86 -11.03
CA PRO A 372 -17.55 -1.93 -12.39
C PRO A 372 -16.03 -1.74 -12.40
N GLY A 373 -15.34 -2.53 -13.22
CA GLY A 373 -13.86 -2.48 -13.36
C GLY A 373 -13.08 -3.28 -12.34
N GLN A 374 -13.73 -3.89 -11.36
CA GLN A 374 -13.07 -4.82 -10.44
C GLN A 374 -12.79 -6.17 -11.11
N VAL A 375 -11.74 -6.84 -10.65
CA VAL A 375 -11.26 -8.11 -11.21
C VAL A 375 -11.23 -9.21 -10.14
N PRO A 376 -11.22 -10.49 -10.53
CA PRO A 376 -10.99 -11.61 -9.62
C PRO A 376 -9.64 -11.47 -8.90
N ARG A 377 -9.60 -11.86 -7.62
CA ARG A 377 -8.33 -11.90 -6.85
C ARG A 377 -7.28 -12.79 -7.50
N ALA A 378 -7.72 -13.88 -8.13
CA ALA A 378 -6.85 -14.80 -8.86
C ALA A 378 -6.09 -14.10 -10.00
N LEU A 379 -6.75 -13.18 -10.73
CA LEU A 379 -6.12 -12.40 -11.79
C LEU A 379 -5.00 -11.51 -11.24
N LYS A 380 -5.27 -10.68 -10.23
CA LYS A 380 -4.25 -9.82 -9.60
C LYS A 380 -3.06 -10.62 -9.11
N ARG A 381 -3.33 -11.75 -8.41
CA ARG A 381 -2.28 -12.63 -7.88
C ARG A 381 -1.41 -13.21 -9.00
N ARG A 382 -2.01 -13.60 -10.11
CA ARG A 382 -1.28 -14.15 -11.27
C ARG A 382 -0.38 -13.10 -11.92
N VAL A 383 -0.88 -11.88 -12.14
CA VAL A 383 -0.08 -10.76 -12.66
C VAL A 383 1.08 -10.43 -11.72
N LEU A 384 0.81 -10.31 -10.42
CA LEU A 384 1.84 -10.03 -9.43
C LEU A 384 2.90 -11.15 -9.36
N SER A 385 2.49 -12.42 -9.42
CA SER A 385 3.42 -13.55 -9.47
C SER A 385 4.29 -13.49 -10.72
N SER A 386 3.72 -13.21 -11.90
CA SER A 386 4.49 -13.05 -13.13
C SER A 386 5.48 -11.89 -13.05
N LEU A 387 5.08 -10.77 -12.43
CA LEU A 387 5.95 -9.61 -12.21
C LEU A 387 7.13 -9.94 -11.28
N LEU A 388 6.90 -10.71 -10.22
CA LEU A 388 7.91 -10.98 -9.20
C LEU A 388 8.86 -12.14 -9.56
N THR A 389 8.43 -13.07 -10.41
CA THR A 389 9.19 -14.31 -10.67
C THR A 389 9.47 -14.59 -12.15
N GLY A 390 8.71 -13.96 -13.05
CA GLY A 390 8.77 -14.29 -14.49
C GLY A 390 9.60 -13.32 -15.33
N VAL A 391 10.02 -12.19 -14.79
CA VAL A 391 10.68 -11.12 -15.53
C VAL A 391 11.77 -10.43 -14.69
N GLU A 392 12.62 -9.63 -15.32
CA GLU A 392 13.68 -8.87 -14.66
C GLU A 392 13.91 -7.49 -15.28
N PHE A 393 14.48 -6.57 -14.50
CA PHE A 393 14.62 -5.15 -14.86
C PHE A 393 16.06 -4.64 -14.70
N SER A 394 17.05 -5.52 -14.80
CA SER A 394 18.46 -5.17 -14.61
C SER A 394 19.06 -4.33 -15.74
N THR A 395 18.53 -4.45 -16.96
CA THR A 395 18.95 -3.65 -18.12
C THR A 395 17.73 -3.12 -18.89
N PRO A 396 17.88 -2.08 -19.74
CA PRO A 396 16.78 -1.57 -20.56
C PRO A 396 16.15 -2.64 -21.47
N GLU A 397 16.95 -3.47 -22.11
CA GLU A 397 16.46 -4.51 -23.04
C GLU A 397 15.62 -5.56 -22.33
N ARG A 398 16.03 -5.96 -21.10
CA ARG A 398 15.27 -6.86 -20.25
C ARG A 398 13.99 -6.22 -19.75
N ALA A 399 14.06 -4.94 -19.36
CA ALA A 399 12.90 -4.20 -18.92
C ALA A 399 11.85 -3.99 -20.03
N TYR A 400 12.27 -3.77 -21.29
CA TYR A 400 11.35 -3.73 -22.44
C TYR A 400 10.61 -5.04 -22.61
N LYS A 401 11.36 -6.18 -22.62
CA LYS A 401 10.76 -7.51 -22.71
C LYS A 401 9.84 -7.80 -21.51
N ALA A 402 10.26 -7.42 -20.32
CA ALA A 402 9.47 -7.58 -19.11
C ALA A 402 8.16 -6.79 -19.20
N THR A 403 8.21 -5.57 -19.71
CA THR A 403 7.04 -4.71 -19.89
C THR A 403 6.05 -5.34 -20.84
N ASP A 404 6.52 -5.76 -22.02
CA ASP A 404 5.68 -6.43 -23.03
C ASP A 404 5.02 -7.70 -22.49
N VAL A 405 5.78 -8.55 -21.79
CA VAL A 405 5.26 -9.78 -21.15
C VAL A 405 4.17 -9.45 -20.12
N ILE A 406 4.37 -8.46 -19.25
CA ILE A 406 3.42 -8.14 -18.21
C ILE A 406 2.16 -7.46 -18.77
N GLU A 407 2.31 -6.49 -19.70
CA GLU A 407 1.16 -5.82 -20.34
C GLU A 407 0.33 -6.82 -21.16
N SER A 408 1.00 -7.71 -21.93
CA SER A 408 0.34 -8.78 -22.68
C SER A 408 -0.35 -9.80 -21.77
N ALA A 409 0.25 -10.13 -20.62
CA ALA A 409 -0.37 -11.03 -19.63
C ALA A 409 -1.65 -10.41 -19.03
N VAL A 410 -1.64 -9.13 -18.66
CA VAL A 410 -2.84 -8.44 -18.13
C VAL A 410 -3.95 -8.45 -19.18
N ARG A 411 -3.62 -8.09 -20.43
CA ARG A 411 -4.57 -8.08 -21.53
C ARG A 411 -5.12 -9.48 -21.83
N GLY A 412 -4.24 -10.47 -21.98
CA GLY A 412 -4.62 -11.85 -22.28
C GLY A 412 -5.53 -12.48 -21.21
N LEU A 413 -5.30 -12.17 -19.93
CA LEU A 413 -6.17 -12.60 -18.84
C LEU A 413 -7.58 -11.98 -18.92
N CYS A 414 -7.72 -10.79 -19.50
CA CYS A 414 -9.00 -10.14 -19.74
C CYS A 414 -9.66 -10.57 -21.06
N GLU A 415 -8.90 -11.05 -22.03
CA GLU A 415 -9.42 -11.59 -23.30
C GLU A 415 -10.01 -13.00 -23.18
N GLY A 416 -9.96 -13.60 -21.99
CA GLY A 416 -10.51 -14.93 -21.76
C GLY A 416 -9.66 -16.05 -22.35
N LEU A 417 -8.38 -15.80 -22.66
CA LEU A 417 -7.37 -16.81 -22.98
C LEU A 417 -7.04 -17.71 -21.77
N ALA A 418 -7.65 -17.47 -20.62
CA ALA A 418 -7.77 -18.48 -19.59
C ALA A 418 -8.63 -19.60 -20.20
N HIS A 419 -7.96 -20.63 -20.76
CA HIS A 419 -8.61 -21.84 -21.23
C HIS A 419 -9.78 -22.17 -20.30
N LYS A 420 -11.01 -22.19 -20.83
CA LYS A 420 -12.07 -23.01 -20.28
C LYS A 420 -11.51 -24.43 -20.30
N LEU A 421 -10.90 -24.84 -19.18
CA LEU A 421 -10.69 -26.25 -18.94
C LEU A 421 -12.07 -26.86 -19.14
N PRO A 422 -12.24 -27.86 -20.06
CA PRO A 422 -13.53 -28.49 -20.23
C PRO A 422 -13.96 -28.97 -18.86
N ALA A 423 -15.14 -28.52 -18.44
CA ALA A 423 -15.73 -28.97 -17.19
C ALA A 423 -15.63 -30.51 -17.18
N PRO A 424 -15.21 -31.14 -16.07
CA PRO A 424 -15.16 -32.60 -16.01
C PRO A 424 -16.56 -33.07 -16.36
N LYS A 425 -16.68 -33.77 -17.49
CA LYS A 425 -17.93 -34.37 -17.95
C LYS A 425 -18.41 -35.26 -16.81
N SER A 426 -19.44 -34.79 -16.12
CA SER A 426 -20.21 -35.60 -15.21
C SER A 426 -20.69 -36.82 -16.02
N LYS A 427 -20.08 -37.98 -15.79
CA LYS A 427 -20.61 -39.27 -16.25
C LYS A 427 -21.82 -39.60 -15.40
N ASN A 428 -22.97 -39.07 -15.76
CA ASN A 428 -24.26 -39.64 -15.36
C ASN A 428 -25.32 -39.14 -16.35
N GLN A 429 -25.34 -39.78 -17.50
CA GLN A 429 -26.52 -39.90 -18.33
C GLN A 429 -26.67 -41.37 -18.65
N SER A 430 -27.57 -42.00 -17.96
CA SER A 430 -28.48 -43.02 -18.49
C SER A 430 -29.27 -43.63 -17.31
N ALA A 431 -30.53 -43.30 -17.24
CA ALA A 431 -31.62 -44.25 -17.21
C ALA A 431 -32.89 -43.49 -16.78
N GLU A 432 -33.75 -43.27 -17.74
CA GLU A 432 -35.19 -43.11 -17.49
C GLU A 432 -35.71 -44.32 -16.73
N THR A 433 -36.36 -44.09 -15.61
CA THR A 433 -37.46 -44.96 -15.16
C THR A 433 -38.34 -44.16 -14.21
N THR A 434 -39.56 -43.95 -14.66
CA THR A 434 -40.73 -43.56 -13.90
C THR A 434 -40.91 -44.38 -12.66
N GLN A 435 -41.07 -43.75 -11.46
CA GLN A 435 -42.02 -44.21 -10.45
C GLN A 435 -42.15 -43.19 -9.31
N ASP A 436 -43.39 -42.96 -8.95
CA ASP A 436 -43.88 -42.22 -7.79
C ASP A 436 -43.16 -42.58 -6.51
N SER A 437 -42.70 -41.57 -5.76
CA SER A 437 -42.41 -41.73 -4.33
C SER A 437 -42.54 -40.39 -3.60
N PRO A 438 -43.00 -40.39 -2.36
CA PRO A 438 -43.57 -39.25 -1.67
C PRO A 438 -42.51 -38.24 -1.25
N VAL A 439 -42.91 -36.97 -1.36
CA VAL A 439 -42.15 -35.81 -0.91
C VAL A 439 -41.86 -35.92 0.58
N LEU A 440 -40.61 -36.21 0.94
CA LEU A 440 -40.10 -36.08 2.29
C LEU A 440 -39.91 -34.59 2.61
N LEU A 441 -40.80 -34.04 3.42
CA LEU A 441 -40.65 -32.72 4.03
C LEU A 441 -39.39 -32.74 4.92
N LEU A 442 -38.38 -31.96 4.51
CA LEU A 442 -37.20 -31.68 5.33
C LEU A 442 -37.63 -31.02 6.64
N PRO A 443 -37.13 -31.43 7.81
CA PRO A 443 -37.47 -30.81 9.08
C PRO A 443 -36.99 -29.34 9.08
N GLN A 444 -37.92 -28.42 9.35
CA GLN A 444 -37.59 -27.01 9.58
C GLN A 444 -36.78 -26.92 10.88
N THR A 445 -35.57 -26.40 10.78
CA THR A 445 -34.73 -26.04 11.92
C THR A 445 -35.43 -24.99 12.78
N PRO A 446 -35.55 -25.21 14.12
CA PRO A 446 -36.16 -24.22 15.00
C PRO A 446 -35.38 -22.88 14.99
N PRO A 447 -36.05 -21.74 15.23
CA PRO A 447 -35.40 -20.44 15.24
C PRO A 447 -34.31 -20.40 16.30
N ARG A 448 -33.12 -20.00 15.90
CA ARG A 448 -31.93 -19.87 16.76
C ARG A 448 -32.20 -18.85 17.87
N ARG A 449 -32.22 -19.30 19.11
CA ARG A 449 -32.17 -18.44 20.29
C ARG A 449 -30.82 -17.72 20.32
N THR A 450 -30.81 -16.42 20.16
CA THR A 450 -29.65 -15.54 20.34
C THR A 450 -29.41 -15.35 21.84
N VAL A 451 -28.59 -16.18 22.43
CA VAL A 451 -28.03 -15.95 23.76
C VAL A 451 -26.51 -16.05 23.58
N GLY A 452 -25.83 -14.91 23.69
CA GLY A 452 -24.44 -14.73 24.07
C GLY A 452 -23.40 -15.76 23.64
N LEU A 453 -23.34 -16.14 22.35
CA LEU A 453 -22.25 -16.96 21.84
C LEU A 453 -21.12 -16.06 21.31
N PRO A 454 -19.84 -16.43 21.52
CA PRO A 454 -18.72 -15.70 20.94
C PRO A 454 -18.90 -15.61 19.42
N ALA A 455 -18.58 -14.44 18.86
CA ALA A 455 -18.75 -14.16 17.44
C ALA A 455 -18.04 -15.22 16.59
N VAL A 456 -18.82 -16.11 16.00
CA VAL A 456 -18.33 -17.07 15.00
C VAL A 456 -17.93 -16.28 13.77
N ASP A 457 -16.72 -16.51 13.21
CA ASP A 457 -16.33 -15.94 11.92
C ASP A 457 -17.46 -16.19 10.92
N ASP A 458 -17.88 -15.14 10.23
CA ASP A 458 -18.92 -15.21 9.21
C ASP A 458 -18.40 -16.05 8.03
N ILE A 459 -18.72 -17.34 8.05
CA ILE A 459 -18.37 -18.33 7.02
C ILE A 459 -19.38 -18.39 5.87
N SER A 460 -20.44 -17.55 5.92
CA SER A 460 -21.44 -17.53 4.85
C SER A 460 -20.77 -17.18 3.51
N PRO A 461 -21.19 -17.82 2.40
CA PRO A 461 -20.64 -17.52 1.08
C PRO A 461 -20.90 -16.07 0.70
N ASN A 462 -20.07 -15.54 -0.21
CA ASN A 462 -20.32 -14.22 -0.79
C ASN A 462 -21.64 -14.29 -1.60
N PRO A 463 -22.64 -13.43 -1.30
CA PRO A 463 -23.89 -13.45 -2.04
C PRO A 463 -23.78 -12.86 -3.47
N PHE A 464 -22.62 -12.28 -3.81
CA PHE A 464 -22.37 -11.68 -5.12
C PHE A 464 -21.43 -12.56 -5.92
N ASP A 465 -21.68 -12.65 -7.22
CA ASP A 465 -20.80 -13.33 -8.16
C ASP A 465 -19.46 -12.61 -8.26
N GLU A 466 -18.39 -13.39 -8.46
CA GLU A 466 -17.07 -12.82 -8.70
C GLU A 466 -17.06 -12.11 -10.07
N PRO A 467 -16.60 -10.85 -10.16
CA PRO A 467 -16.62 -10.13 -11.43
C PRO A 467 -15.71 -10.79 -12.45
N GLU A 468 -16.22 -10.92 -13.68
CA GLU A 468 -15.43 -11.40 -14.80
C GLU A 468 -14.62 -10.25 -15.42
N ALA A 469 -13.33 -10.45 -15.58
CA ALA A 469 -12.49 -9.54 -16.34
C ALA A 469 -12.66 -9.82 -17.84
N THR A 470 -13.26 -8.86 -18.56
CA THR A 470 -13.49 -8.93 -20.00
C THR A 470 -12.60 -7.92 -20.74
N LEU A 471 -12.51 -8.03 -22.07
CA LEU A 471 -11.82 -7.06 -22.90
C LEU A 471 -12.46 -5.66 -22.80
N GLU A 472 -13.76 -5.58 -22.56
CA GLU A 472 -14.45 -4.31 -22.29
C GLU A 472 -14.01 -3.73 -20.95
N THR A 473 -13.98 -4.53 -19.88
CA THR A 473 -13.45 -4.14 -18.58
C THR A 473 -12.00 -3.64 -18.70
N TYR A 474 -11.18 -4.35 -19.50
CA TYR A 474 -9.80 -3.95 -19.76
C TYR A 474 -9.71 -2.54 -20.36
N LYS A 475 -10.45 -2.28 -21.45
CA LYS A 475 -10.41 -1.01 -22.18
C LYS A 475 -11.04 0.14 -21.38
N THR A 476 -12.10 -0.14 -20.61
CA THR A 476 -12.86 0.89 -19.91
C THR A 476 -12.25 1.29 -18.57
N TYR A 477 -11.70 0.32 -17.81
CA TYR A 477 -11.30 0.56 -16.42
C TYR A 477 -9.84 0.22 -16.12
N ILE A 478 -9.27 -0.79 -16.78
CA ILE A 478 -7.93 -1.29 -16.42
C ILE A 478 -6.84 -0.53 -17.15
N TYR A 479 -6.90 -0.51 -18.48
CA TYR A 479 -5.86 0.10 -19.30
C TYR A 479 -6.27 1.50 -19.74
N GLY A 480 -5.28 2.40 -19.76
CA GLY A 480 -5.40 3.73 -20.37
C GLY A 480 -4.04 4.32 -20.70
N SER A 481 -4.03 5.30 -21.60
CA SER A 481 -2.80 6.05 -21.91
C SER A 481 -3.06 7.54 -21.99
N ILE A 482 -1.99 8.33 -21.84
CA ILE A 482 -2.00 9.78 -22.02
C ILE A 482 -0.66 10.24 -22.60
N ALA A 483 -0.75 11.00 -23.70
CA ALA A 483 0.40 11.70 -24.25
C ALA A 483 0.55 13.05 -23.54
N VAL A 484 1.73 13.28 -23.01
CA VAL A 484 2.13 14.52 -22.32
C VAL A 484 3.04 15.31 -23.22
N SER A 485 2.77 16.62 -23.36
CA SER A 485 3.62 17.54 -24.13
C SER A 485 3.68 18.87 -23.38
N ASN A 486 4.57 18.93 -22.39
CA ASN A 486 4.78 20.12 -21.57
C ASN A 486 6.23 20.63 -21.75
N PRO A 487 6.47 21.92 -21.49
CA PRO A 487 7.82 22.44 -21.51
C PRO A 487 8.74 21.70 -20.54
N PRO A 488 10.01 21.48 -20.89
CA PRO A 488 10.99 20.88 -20.00
C PRO A 488 11.20 21.77 -18.75
N LEU A 489 11.61 21.14 -17.66
CA LEU A 489 11.98 21.91 -16.46
C LEU A 489 13.16 22.83 -16.78
N PRO A 490 13.12 24.10 -16.31
CA PRO A 490 14.27 25.00 -16.48
C PRO A 490 15.50 24.33 -15.82
N GLN A 491 16.50 24.08 -16.64
CA GLN A 491 17.78 23.58 -16.12
C GLN A 491 18.34 24.64 -15.19
N LYS A 492 18.67 24.29 -13.96
CA LYS A 492 19.53 25.10 -13.11
C LYS A 492 20.87 25.18 -13.83
N VAL A 493 21.14 26.30 -14.51
CA VAL A 493 22.45 26.61 -15.02
C VAL A 493 23.38 26.56 -13.81
N ALA A 494 24.20 25.53 -13.72
CA ALA A 494 25.34 25.53 -12.82
C ALA A 494 26.11 26.79 -13.14
N GLY A 495 26.27 27.69 -12.15
CA GLY A 495 26.84 28.99 -12.34
C GLY A 495 28.11 28.91 -13.20
N SER A 496 28.01 29.40 -14.42
CA SER A 496 29.17 29.72 -15.21
C SER A 496 29.85 30.85 -14.46
N ASP A 497 31.02 30.59 -13.91
CA ASP A 497 31.99 31.63 -13.62
C ASP A 497 32.24 32.39 -14.93
N ALA A 498 31.46 33.46 -15.13
CA ALA A 498 31.71 34.42 -16.19
C ALA A 498 33.00 35.16 -15.82
N VAL A 499 34.09 34.75 -16.44
CA VAL A 499 35.30 35.52 -16.55
C VAL A 499 34.90 36.87 -17.20
N LYS A 500 34.77 37.90 -16.39
CA LYS A 500 34.74 39.27 -16.87
C LYS A 500 36.17 39.71 -17.18
N GLU A 501 36.56 39.65 -18.44
CA GLU A 501 37.67 40.46 -18.94
C GLU A 501 37.25 41.95 -19.03
N GLY A 502 38.10 42.78 -18.43
CA GLY A 502 38.37 44.14 -18.87
C GLY A 502 37.57 45.28 -18.25
N ALA A 503 38.15 45.96 -17.22
CA ALA A 503 38.57 47.35 -17.31
C ALA A 503 39.08 47.87 -15.95
N SER A 504 40.29 48.31 -15.96
CA SER A 504 41.09 49.12 -15.06
C SER A 504 40.37 49.99 -14.00
N GLY A 505 40.95 50.01 -12.75
CA GLY A 505 40.80 51.12 -11.84
C GLY A 505 40.96 50.77 -10.36
N ALA A 506 42.22 50.81 -9.86
CA ALA A 506 42.69 51.23 -8.54
C ALA A 506 41.92 50.85 -7.24
N SER A 507 42.50 50.07 -6.44
CA SER A 507 43.21 50.22 -5.16
C SER A 507 42.76 49.21 -4.06
N PRO A 508 43.64 48.80 -3.16
CA PRO A 508 43.56 47.53 -2.47
C PRO A 508 42.99 47.65 -1.04
N LYS A 509 42.32 46.62 -0.55
CA LYS A 509 42.41 46.23 0.89
C LYS A 509 41.66 44.91 1.16
N ASP A 510 42.40 44.12 1.96
CA ASP A 510 41.97 43.04 2.80
C ASP A 510 41.63 41.68 2.16
N LYS A 511 42.70 40.88 2.00
CA LYS A 511 42.65 39.42 1.87
C LYS A 511 42.38 38.76 3.22
N VAL A 512 41.18 38.23 3.40
CA VAL A 512 40.91 37.30 4.50
C VAL A 512 41.58 35.97 4.16
N LYS A 513 42.62 35.62 4.93
CA LYS A 513 43.28 34.31 4.85
C LYS A 513 42.36 33.26 5.47
N VAL A 514 41.85 32.31 4.67
CA VAL A 514 41.19 31.10 5.15
C VAL A 514 42.26 30.11 5.59
N HIS A 515 42.31 29.81 6.89
CA HIS A 515 43.18 28.77 7.44
C HIS A 515 42.56 27.39 7.19
N VAL A 516 43.18 26.59 6.32
CA VAL A 516 42.84 25.19 6.14
C VAL A 516 43.55 24.38 7.22
N LEU A 517 42.80 23.76 8.13
CA LEU A 517 43.32 22.85 9.14
C LEU A 517 43.66 21.51 8.49
N THR A 518 44.96 21.22 8.37
CA THR A 518 45.45 19.92 7.96
C THR A 518 45.56 18.96 9.15
N ALA A 519 45.04 17.74 8.98
CA ALA A 519 45.03 16.70 10.00
C ALA A 519 46.50 16.27 10.37
N ARG A 520 46.79 16.28 11.65
CA ARG A 520 48.10 15.86 12.21
C ARG A 520 48.30 14.34 12.03
N LYS A 521 49.34 13.92 11.31
CA LYS A 521 49.82 12.51 11.25
C LYS A 521 50.27 12.03 12.61
N LYS A 522 49.69 10.92 13.12
CA LYS A 522 50.18 10.19 14.32
C LYS A 522 51.58 9.62 14.05
N LYS A 523 52.58 10.00 14.86
CA LYS A 523 53.89 9.35 14.93
C LYS A 523 53.74 7.96 15.52
N LYS A 524 54.23 6.92 14.81
CA LYS A 524 54.47 5.58 15.37
C LYS A 524 55.54 5.66 16.45
N ARG A 525 55.25 5.15 17.64
CA ARG A 525 56.26 4.81 18.66
C ARG A 525 56.98 3.53 18.20
N LEU A 526 58.27 3.57 18.13
CA LEU A 526 59.16 2.40 18.11
C LEU A 526 59.39 2.05 19.58
N ASP A 527 59.06 0.82 19.93
CA ASP A 527 59.46 0.20 21.19
C ASP A 527 60.85 -0.44 21.00
N VAL A 528 61.73 -0.13 21.94
CA VAL A 528 63.00 -0.83 22.19
C VAL A 528 62.71 -1.88 23.23
#